data_28f4a67ffd0c317a93ec45577c681897
#
_entry.id   28f4a67ffd0c317a93ec45577c681897
#
_cell.length_a   1.000
_cell.length_b   1.000
_cell.length_c   1.000
_cell.angle_alpha   90.00
_cell.angle_beta   90.00
_cell.angle_gamma   90.00
#
_symmetry.space_group_name_H-M   'P 1'
#
loop_
_entity.id
_entity.type
_entity.pdbx_description
1 polymer ?
#
loop_
_entity_poly.entity_id
_entity_poly.type
_entity_poly.pdbx_seq_one_letter_code
_entity_poly.pdbx_strand_id
1 'polypeptide(L)'
;MTDRRKCMEKLPKNYIFDTDMDTDCDDAAALALLVKNIPADGKLLAVVTDVPSRNAPGACEAILRYNGADAPVGTIYDDEFPEDRTDRYVKYRAHVRSLPDGLYYNRVLAGKLGKTDRDYRPSAEVYREALSKAADGSVTVIVVGFMTAIEQLWLTGPDAWSELDGYELFRRKVAAVVSMGNAEYPRGDDNIFNYQMDAIGAYEFFKRCPCPVYMSPDGWTIVTGMTFTDRLKSDDPVRISYEMYNGGEHKGRMSWDLITTLFAIGIRDDLFTVKTHGTARYDAETDEMYWEDGPREDYIVHAKISDTELTGILEDLVAGE
;
A
#
# COMPACT_ATOMS: atom_id res chain seq x y z
N MET A 1 -27.72 16.30 18.21
CA MET A 1 -26.47 16.02 17.51
C MET A 1 -25.41 15.81 18.56
N THR A 2 -25.16 14.59 18.96
CA THR A 2 -24.17 14.24 19.98
C THR A 2 -22.86 14.02 19.25
N ASP A 3 -21.94 14.95 19.43
CA ASP A 3 -20.52 14.81 19.04
C ASP A 3 -19.92 13.63 19.81
N ARG A 4 -20.07 12.42 19.28
CA ARG A 4 -19.34 11.26 19.76
C ARG A 4 -17.96 11.32 19.12
N ARG A 5 -17.05 12.08 19.75
CA ARG A 5 -15.62 11.81 19.63
C ARG A 5 -15.36 10.42 20.20
N LYS A 6 -15.66 9.37 19.45
CA LYS A 6 -15.04 8.09 19.69
C LYS A 6 -13.54 8.35 19.59
N CYS A 7 -12.84 8.25 20.69
CA CYS A 7 -11.39 8.20 20.71
C CYS A 7 -11.01 7.11 19.70
N MET A 8 -10.28 7.47 18.65
CA MET A 8 -9.85 6.52 17.63
C MET A 8 -9.14 5.37 18.36
N GLU A 9 -9.66 4.16 18.28
CA GLU A 9 -8.94 3.02 18.80
C GLU A 9 -7.62 2.96 18.03
N LYS A 10 -6.51 2.88 18.77
CA LYS A 10 -5.18 2.81 18.12
C LYS A 10 -5.11 1.55 17.27
N LEU A 11 -4.71 1.72 16.03
CA LEU A 11 -4.49 0.59 15.12
C LEU A 11 -3.41 -0.35 15.68
N PRO A 12 -3.56 -1.67 15.54
CA PRO A 12 -2.51 -2.62 15.89
C PRO A 12 -1.22 -2.35 15.13
N LYS A 13 -0.09 -2.60 15.77
CA LYS A 13 1.24 -2.26 15.27
C LYS A 13 1.98 -3.43 14.62
N ASN A 14 1.27 -4.47 14.24
CA ASN A 14 1.80 -5.52 13.36
C ASN A 14 1.32 -5.23 11.94
N TYR A 15 2.25 -4.97 11.03
CA TYR A 15 1.92 -4.48 9.70
C TYR A 15 2.20 -5.52 8.63
N ILE A 16 1.31 -5.62 7.66
CA ILE A 16 1.59 -6.17 6.33
C ILE A 16 1.49 -5.00 5.37
N PHE A 17 2.51 -4.80 4.54
CA PHE A 17 2.57 -3.74 3.54
C PHE A 17 2.30 -4.34 2.16
N ASP A 18 1.22 -3.89 1.52
CA ASP A 18 0.72 -4.35 0.24
C ASP A 18 0.82 -3.20 -0.77
N THR A 19 1.54 -3.42 -1.90
CA THR A 19 2.06 -2.34 -2.75
C THR A 19 2.06 -2.72 -4.22
N ASP A 20 1.79 -1.75 -5.08
CA ASP A 20 1.95 -1.84 -6.52
C ASP A 20 3.29 -1.23 -7.00
N MET A 21 4.37 -1.55 -6.31
CA MET A 21 5.78 -1.12 -6.52
C MET A 21 6.25 -1.21 -8.00
N ASP A 22 5.41 -0.88 -8.92
CA ASP A 22 5.62 -0.90 -10.37
C ASP A 22 4.97 0.31 -11.04
N THR A 23 4.01 0.95 -10.39
CA THR A 23 3.20 1.97 -11.03
C THR A 23 3.83 3.36 -10.90
N ASP A 24 4.49 3.64 -9.77
CA ASP A 24 5.02 4.97 -9.45
C ASP A 24 6.26 4.83 -8.52
N CYS A 25 6.72 5.87 -7.89
CA CYS A 25 7.93 5.82 -7.05
C CYS A 25 7.67 6.16 -5.58
N ASP A 26 6.49 6.63 -5.21
CA ASP A 26 6.20 6.97 -3.82
C ASP A 26 6.00 5.72 -2.94
N ASP A 27 5.63 4.57 -3.52
CA ASP A 27 5.75 3.25 -2.88
C ASP A 27 7.11 3.01 -2.22
N ALA A 28 8.19 3.34 -2.95
CA ALA A 28 9.54 3.12 -2.46
C ALA A 28 9.84 3.96 -1.21
N ALA A 29 9.37 5.22 -1.19
CA ALA A 29 9.50 6.10 -0.05
C ALA A 29 8.55 5.68 1.10
N ALA A 30 7.34 5.22 0.79
CA ALA A 30 6.38 4.73 1.77
C ALA A 30 6.91 3.49 2.51
N LEU A 31 7.48 2.52 1.79
CA LEU A 31 8.09 1.35 2.42
C LEU A 31 9.31 1.73 3.27
N ALA A 32 10.16 2.65 2.81
CA ALA A 32 11.30 3.13 3.59
C ALA A 32 10.85 3.90 4.84
N LEU A 33 9.81 4.76 4.72
CA LEU A 33 9.19 5.45 5.84
C LEU A 33 8.67 4.47 6.87
N LEU A 34 7.92 3.45 6.44
CA LEU A 34 7.42 2.39 7.32
C LEU A 34 8.56 1.75 8.10
N VAL A 35 9.56 1.22 7.40
CA VAL A 35 10.66 0.46 8.02
C VAL A 35 11.45 1.31 9.03
N LYS A 36 11.72 2.56 8.70
CA LYS A 36 12.49 3.47 9.57
C LYS A 36 11.71 3.93 10.81
N ASN A 37 10.38 3.94 10.72
CA ASN A 37 9.53 4.57 11.75
C ASN A 37 8.55 3.61 12.42
N ILE A 38 8.66 2.30 12.23
CA ILE A 38 7.86 1.33 12.99
C ILE A 38 8.05 1.60 14.48
N PRO A 39 6.96 1.79 15.25
CA PRO A 39 7.05 1.92 16.70
C PRO A 39 7.81 0.76 17.35
N ALA A 40 8.51 1.01 18.45
CA ALA A 40 9.34 0.00 19.11
C ALA A 40 8.58 -1.28 19.55
N ASP A 41 7.27 -1.17 19.73
CA ASP A 41 6.34 -2.27 20.03
C ASP A 41 5.62 -2.79 18.76
N GLY A 42 6.03 -2.33 17.59
CA GLY A 42 5.48 -2.73 16.29
C GLY A 42 6.37 -3.70 15.52
N LYS A 43 5.82 -4.30 14.47
CA LYS A 43 6.55 -5.23 13.60
C LYS A 43 6.02 -5.21 12.17
N LEU A 44 6.92 -5.21 11.18
CA LEU A 44 6.60 -5.55 9.80
C LEU A 44 6.60 -7.08 9.66
N LEU A 45 5.44 -7.66 9.37
CA LEU A 45 5.24 -9.10 9.24
C LEU A 45 5.58 -9.60 7.85
N ALA A 46 5.23 -8.81 6.83
CA ALA A 46 5.45 -9.13 5.42
C ALA A 46 5.34 -7.88 4.57
N VAL A 47 5.95 -7.95 3.38
CA VAL A 47 5.67 -7.06 2.24
C VAL A 47 5.16 -7.92 1.11
N VAL A 48 4.09 -7.51 0.45
CA VAL A 48 3.56 -8.22 -0.71
C VAL A 48 3.36 -7.25 -1.86
N THR A 49 3.62 -7.70 -3.07
CA THR A 49 3.25 -6.95 -4.26
C THR A 49 1.93 -7.46 -4.81
N ASP A 50 1.05 -6.54 -5.17
CA ASP A 50 -0.30 -6.84 -5.67
C ASP A 50 -0.42 -6.68 -7.19
N VAL A 51 0.71 -6.46 -7.86
CA VAL A 51 0.82 -6.31 -9.30
C VAL A 51 1.70 -7.41 -9.90
N PRO A 52 1.40 -7.87 -11.12
CA PRO A 52 2.22 -8.84 -11.82
C PRO A 52 3.46 -8.17 -12.42
N SER A 53 4.44 -7.89 -11.58
CA SER A 53 5.70 -7.27 -11.97
C SER A 53 6.89 -8.15 -11.64
N ARG A 54 7.72 -8.41 -12.67
CA ARG A 54 8.93 -9.22 -12.52
C ARG A 54 9.93 -8.63 -11.52
N ASN A 55 9.93 -7.32 -11.34
CA ASN A 55 10.97 -6.62 -10.60
C ASN A 55 10.47 -6.02 -9.26
N ALA A 56 9.17 -5.85 -9.09
CA ALA A 56 8.59 -5.23 -7.89
C ALA A 56 9.05 -5.90 -6.59
N PRO A 57 9.00 -7.25 -6.44
CA PRO A 57 9.43 -7.87 -5.18
C PRO A 57 10.91 -7.67 -4.90
N GLY A 58 11.76 -7.64 -5.96
CA GLY A 58 13.19 -7.34 -5.81
C GLY A 58 13.45 -5.90 -5.39
N ALA A 59 12.66 -4.95 -5.86
CA ALA A 59 12.74 -3.56 -5.42
C ALA A 59 12.35 -3.45 -3.93
N CYS A 60 11.26 -4.10 -3.51
CA CYS A 60 10.87 -4.16 -2.10
C CYS A 60 11.98 -4.75 -1.22
N GLU A 61 12.56 -5.89 -1.62
CA GLU A 61 13.67 -6.51 -0.87
C GLU A 61 14.91 -5.61 -0.81
N ALA A 62 15.23 -4.90 -1.89
CA ALA A 62 16.36 -3.97 -1.89
C ALA A 62 16.16 -2.83 -0.88
N ILE A 63 14.94 -2.28 -0.79
CA ILE A 63 14.59 -1.23 0.19
C ILE A 63 14.66 -1.78 1.61
N LEU A 64 14.10 -2.97 1.86
CA LEU A 64 14.17 -3.62 3.16
C LEU A 64 15.62 -3.82 3.62
N ARG A 65 16.45 -4.43 2.79
CA ARG A 65 17.87 -4.70 3.10
C ARG A 65 18.66 -3.44 3.35
N TYR A 66 18.45 -2.41 2.53
CA TYR A 66 19.15 -1.12 2.70
C TYR A 66 18.86 -0.50 4.07
N ASN A 67 17.64 -0.63 4.54
CA ASN A 67 17.21 -0.11 5.83
C ASN A 67 17.35 -1.12 6.99
N GLY A 68 18.05 -2.25 6.77
CA GLY A 68 18.34 -3.24 7.82
C GLY A 68 17.13 -4.04 8.29
N ALA A 69 16.07 -4.11 7.49
CA ALA A 69 14.88 -4.89 7.77
C ALA A 69 14.93 -6.27 7.07
N ASP A 70 14.31 -7.24 7.72
CA ASP A 70 14.19 -8.62 7.22
C ASP A 70 12.73 -9.06 7.37
N ALA A 71 11.92 -8.79 6.33
CA ALA A 71 10.55 -9.25 6.24
C ALA A 71 10.37 -10.10 4.97
N PRO A 72 9.57 -11.18 5.01
CA PRO A 72 9.28 -11.96 3.81
C PRO A 72 8.59 -11.09 2.75
N VAL A 73 9.01 -11.27 1.50
CA VAL A 73 8.42 -10.60 0.35
C VAL A 73 7.65 -11.60 -0.48
N GLY A 74 6.39 -11.26 -0.81
CA GLY A 74 5.52 -12.01 -1.71
C GLY A 74 5.31 -11.27 -3.02
N THR A 75 4.88 -12.00 -4.07
CA THR A 75 4.61 -11.41 -5.37
C THR A 75 3.43 -12.08 -6.10
N ILE A 76 2.83 -11.36 -7.03
CA ILE A 76 1.99 -11.95 -8.07
C ILE A 76 2.87 -12.19 -9.29
N TYR A 77 2.85 -13.42 -9.80
CA TYR A 77 3.65 -13.75 -10.96
C TYR A 77 3.08 -13.13 -12.23
N ASP A 78 3.97 -12.61 -13.07
CA ASP A 78 3.61 -11.87 -14.27
C ASP A 78 2.80 -12.68 -15.30
N ASP A 79 2.99 -14.00 -15.37
CA ASP A 79 2.27 -14.90 -16.25
C ASP A 79 1.02 -15.56 -15.62
N GLU A 80 0.73 -15.27 -14.35
CA GLU A 80 -0.40 -15.80 -13.61
C GLU A 80 -1.51 -14.77 -13.37
N PHE A 81 -1.27 -13.52 -13.74
CA PHE A 81 -2.29 -12.48 -13.63
C PHE A 81 -3.29 -12.62 -14.79
N PRO A 82 -4.60 -12.79 -14.49
CA PRO A 82 -5.62 -12.94 -15.53
C PRO A 82 -5.73 -11.66 -16.37
N GLU A 83 -5.49 -11.78 -17.68
CA GLU A 83 -5.54 -10.64 -18.61
C GLU A 83 -6.96 -10.09 -18.82
N ASP A 84 -7.98 -10.87 -18.49
CA ASP A 84 -9.39 -10.50 -18.59
C ASP A 84 -9.92 -9.73 -17.38
N ARG A 85 -9.12 -9.56 -16.33
CA ARG A 85 -9.55 -8.89 -15.11
C ARG A 85 -9.56 -7.36 -15.19
N THR A 86 -8.64 -6.79 -15.95
CA THR A 86 -8.50 -5.34 -16.04
C THR A 86 -7.76 -4.88 -17.30
N ASP A 87 -8.50 -4.37 -18.25
CA ASP A 87 -7.95 -3.76 -19.46
C ASP A 87 -7.06 -2.55 -19.16
N ARG A 88 -7.36 -1.82 -18.08
CA ARG A 88 -6.61 -0.62 -17.71
C ARG A 88 -5.20 -0.97 -17.26
N TYR A 89 -5.06 -1.94 -16.35
CA TYR A 89 -3.75 -2.33 -15.87
C TYR A 89 -2.91 -2.97 -16.99
N VAL A 90 -3.50 -3.84 -17.83
CA VAL A 90 -2.81 -4.44 -18.97
C VAL A 90 -2.24 -3.37 -19.90
N LYS A 91 -3.02 -2.33 -20.22
CA LYS A 91 -2.57 -1.20 -21.04
C LYS A 91 -1.49 -0.38 -20.35
N TYR A 92 -1.66 -0.08 -19.07
CA TYR A 92 -0.67 0.64 -18.29
C TYR A 92 0.64 -0.13 -18.21
N ARG A 93 0.60 -1.42 -17.88
CA ARG A 93 1.78 -2.30 -17.84
C ARG A 93 2.50 -2.37 -19.17
N ALA A 94 1.77 -2.48 -20.28
CA ALA A 94 2.35 -2.46 -21.62
C ALA A 94 3.07 -1.14 -21.91
N HIS A 95 2.49 0.00 -21.48
CA HIS A 95 3.14 1.29 -21.59
C HIS A 95 4.42 1.37 -20.75
N VAL A 96 4.37 1.02 -19.47
CA VAL A 96 5.53 1.02 -18.57
C VAL A 96 6.66 0.15 -19.12
N ARG A 97 6.34 -1.05 -19.64
CA ARG A 97 7.33 -1.94 -20.27
C ARG A 97 7.95 -1.40 -21.54
N SER A 98 7.28 -0.46 -22.22
CA SER A 98 7.81 0.20 -23.41
C SER A 98 8.78 1.34 -23.09
N LEU A 99 8.84 1.78 -21.81
CA LEU A 99 9.75 2.84 -21.39
C LEU A 99 11.21 2.38 -21.44
N PRO A 100 12.17 3.30 -21.73
CA PRO A 100 13.60 2.98 -21.66
C PRO A 100 14.01 2.41 -20.31
N ASP A 101 14.96 1.49 -20.29
CA ASP A 101 15.46 0.84 -19.06
C ASP A 101 15.89 1.83 -17.97
N GLY A 102 16.38 3.00 -18.36
CA GLY A 102 16.81 4.06 -17.45
C GLY A 102 15.67 4.75 -16.66
N LEU A 103 14.41 4.53 -17.03
CA LEU A 103 13.23 5.04 -16.32
C LEU A 103 12.57 4.00 -15.42
N TYR A 104 13.12 2.79 -15.40
CA TYR A 104 12.51 1.67 -14.68
C TYR A 104 13.34 1.31 -13.44
N TYR A 105 13.13 2.04 -12.35
CA TYR A 105 13.91 1.90 -11.12
C TYR A 105 13.84 0.49 -10.50
N ASN A 106 12.69 -0.19 -10.61
CA ASN A 106 12.49 -1.54 -10.10
C ASN A 106 13.50 -2.52 -10.70
N ARG A 107 13.76 -2.41 -12.00
CA ARG A 107 14.74 -3.25 -12.70
C ARG A 107 16.15 -3.02 -12.16
N VAL A 108 16.50 -1.77 -11.87
CA VAL A 108 17.81 -1.42 -11.32
C VAL A 108 17.94 -1.97 -9.90
N LEU A 109 16.92 -1.79 -9.06
CA LEU A 109 16.95 -2.27 -7.68
C LEU A 109 16.96 -3.81 -7.60
N ALA A 110 16.07 -4.48 -8.31
CA ALA A 110 16.03 -5.95 -8.38
C ALA A 110 17.32 -6.52 -9.00
N GLY A 111 17.85 -5.86 -10.03
CA GLY A 111 19.08 -6.26 -10.70
C GLY A 111 20.31 -6.28 -9.78
N LYS A 112 20.37 -5.41 -8.78
CA LYS A 112 21.41 -5.43 -7.74
C LYS A 112 21.39 -6.71 -6.89
N LEU A 113 20.23 -7.36 -6.78
CA LEU A 113 20.05 -8.62 -6.04
C LEU A 113 20.23 -9.86 -6.92
N GLY A 114 20.20 -9.71 -8.25
CA GLY A 114 20.21 -10.81 -9.20
C GLY A 114 18.99 -11.74 -9.13
N LYS A 115 17.85 -11.22 -8.66
CA LYS A 115 16.60 -11.95 -8.46
C LYS A 115 15.52 -11.52 -9.45
N THR A 116 14.54 -12.40 -9.64
CA THR A 116 13.32 -12.18 -10.41
C THR A 116 12.10 -12.51 -9.54
N ASP A 117 10.89 -12.27 -10.04
CA ASP A 117 9.65 -12.67 -9.37
C ASP A 117 9.64 -14.15 -8.92
N ARG A 118 10.25 -15.04 -9.73
CA ARG A 118 10.30 -16.49 -9.46
C ARG A 118 11.20 -16.89 -8.28
N ASP A 119 11.97 -15.96 -7.74
CA ASP A 119 12.76 -16.14 -6.53
C ASP A 119 11.97 -15.80 -5.25
N TYR A 120 10.70 -15.40 -5.39
CA TYR A 120 9.79 -15.05 -4.32
C TYR A 120 8.57 -15.97 -4.32
N ARG A 121 7.91 -16.09 -3.18
CA ARG A 121 6.67 -16.87 -3.05
C ARG A 121 5.45 -16.06 -3.49
N PRO A 122 4.34 -16.73 -3.84
CA PRO A 122 3.08 -16.02 -4.10
C PRO A 122 2.66 -15.13 -2.93
N SER A 123 2.13 -13.94 -3.23
CA SER A 123 1.65 -12.98 -2.21
C SER A 123 0.63 -13.61 -1.25
N ALA A 124 -0.30 -14.40 -1.78
CA ALA A 124 -1.28 -15.10 -0.95
C ALA A 124 -0.64 -16.08 0.06
N GLU A 125 0.44 -16.77 -0.32
CA GLU A 125 1.16 -17.68 0.58
C GLU A 125 1.89 -16.90 1.69
N VAL A 126 2.54 -15.79 1.33
CA VAL A 126 3.24 -14.93 2.28
C VAL A 126 2.25 -14.29 3.26
N TYR A 127 1.09 -13.85 2.79
CA TYR A 127 0.00 -13.40 3.64
C TYR A 127 -0.45 -14.48 4.63
N ARG A 128 -0.69 -15.70 4.14
CA ARG A 128 -1.14 -16.81 4.99
C ARG A 128 -0.13 -17.13 6.09
N GLU A 129 1.15 -17.21 5.76
CA GLU A 129 2.21 -17.42 6.75
C GLU A 129 2.24 -16.31 7.80
N ALA A 130 2.24 -15.04 7.36
CA ALA A 130 2.28 -13.90 8.26
C ALA A 130 1.08 -13.86 9.21
N LEU A 131 -0.13 -14.03 8.66
CA LEU A 131 -1.37 -14.01 9.43
C LEU A 131 -1.47 -15.21 10.38
N SER A 132 -1.04 -16.41 9.98
CA SER A 132 -1.09 -17.60 10.85
C SER A 132 -0.29 -17.43 12.13
N LYS A 133 0.82 -16.70 12.08
CA LYS A 133 1.72 -16.43 13.20
C LYS A 133 1.27 -15.25 14.08
N ALA A 134 0.35 -14.43 13.61
CA ALA A 134 -0.15 -13.28 14.34
C ALA A 134 -1.22 -13.66 15.36
N ALA A 135 -1.38 -12.85 16.41
CA ALA A 135 -2.51 -12.98 17.34
C ALA A 135 -3.81 -12.53 16.64
N ASP A 136 -4.96 -12.97 17.15
CA ASP A 136 -6.27 -12.57 16.61
C ASP A 136 -6.48 -11.06 16.77
N GLY A 137 -6.96 -10.40 15.72
CA GLY A 137 -7.24 -8.96 15.71
C GLY A 137 -6.01 -8.07 15.93
N SER A 138 -4.80 -8.56 15.60
CA SER A 138 -3.55 -7.84 15.90
C SER A 138 -2.83 -7.25 14.70
N VAL A 139 -3.40 -7.39 13.49
CA VAL A 139 -2.73 -6.98 12.25
C VAL A 139 -3.44 -5.78 11.63
N THR A 140 -2.66 -4.79 11.21
CA THR A 140 -3.07 -3.73 10.30
C THR A 140 -2.46 -4.01 8.93
N VAL A 141 -3.30 -4.09 7.90
CA VAL A 141 -2.84 -4.19 6.52
C VAL A 141 -2.78 -2.78 5.93
N ILE A 142 -1.64 -2.39 5.42
CA ILE A 142 -1.42 -1.12 4.72
C ILE A 142 -1.42 -1.44 3.23
N VAL A 143 -2.43 -0.97 2.51
CA VAL A 143 -2.58 -1.20 1.07
C VAL A 143 -2.35 0.11 0.35
N VAL A 144 -1.23 0.23 -0.31
CA VAL A 144 -0.91 1.41 -1.13
C VAL A 144 -1.07 1.11 -2.63
N GLY A 145 -1.30 -0.15 -2.97
CA GLY A 145 -1.58 -0.64 -4.31
C GLY A 145 -3.01 -1.14 -4.51
N PHE A 146 -3.15 -2.23 -5.26
CA PHE A 146 -4.42 -2.82 -5.66
C PHE A 146 -4.96 -3.80 -4.61
N MET A 147 -6.22 -4.22 -4.75
CA MET A 147 -6.81 -5.20 -3.83
C MET A 147 -6.56 -6.66 -4.27
N THR A 148 -5.78 -6.88 -5.32
CA THR A 148 -5.57 -8.17 -5.98
C THR A 148 -4.97 -9.21 -5.04
N ALA A 149 -3.94 -8.86 -4.25
CA ALA A 149 -3.28 -9.81 -3.37
C ALA A 149 -4.19 -10.25 -2.21
N ILE A 150 -5.00 -9.34 -1.67
CA ILE A 150 -6.01 -9.66 -0.64
C ILE A 150 -7.09 -10.57 -1.23
N GLU A 151 -7.58 -10.28 -2.43
CA GLU A 151 -8.58 -11.12 -3.08
C GLU A 151 -8.05 -12.52 -3.35
N GLN A 152 -6.81 -12.63 -3.88
CA GLN A 152 -6.16 -13.92 -4.06
C GLN A 152 -6.01 -14.69 -2.74
N LEU A 153 -5.62 -14.01 -1.65
CA LEU A 153 -5.59 -14.62 -0.32
C LEU A 153 -6.97 -15.20 0.03
N TRP A 154 -8.04 -14.46 -0.15
CA TRP A 154 -9.40 -14.89 0.22
C TRP A 154 -9.90 -16.10 -0.58
N LEU A 155 -9.33 -16.36 -1.74
CA LEU A 155 -9.64 -17.52 -2.58
C LEU A 155 -8.86 -18.78 -2.17
N THR A 156 -7.88 -18.68 -1.27
CA THR A 156 -7.09 -19.84 -0.83
C THR A 156 -7.86 -20.73 0.13
N GLY A 157 -7.69 -22.04 -0.01
CA GLY A 157 -8.15 -23.03 0.97
C GLY A 157 -7.18 -23.19 2.16
N PRO A 158 -7.49 -24.12 3.10
CA PRO A 158 -6.57 -24.56 4.14
C PRO A 158 -5.25 -25.08 3.57
N ASP A 159 -4.17 -24.85 4.30
CA ASP A 159 -2.80 -25.27 3.92
C ASP A 159 -1.92 -25.62 5.14
N ALA A 160 -0.61 -25.74 4.92
CA ALA A 160 0.34 -26.02 6.00
C ALA A 160 0.45 -24.91 7.05
N TRP A 161 0.06 -23.67 6.72
CA TRP A 161 0.10 -22.53 7.64
C TRP A 161 -1.15 -22.42 8.51
N SER A 162 -2.32 -22.80 7.97
CA SER A 162 -3.59 -22.68 8.70
C SER A 162 -4.65 -23.63 8.17
N GLU A 163 -5.43 -24.22 9.09
CA GLU A 163 -6.65 -24.98 8.74
C GLU A 163 -7.82 -24.08 8.30
N LEU A 164 -7.71 -22.77 8.49
CA LEU A 164 -8.69 -21.79 7.99
C LEU A 164 -8.44 -21.50 6.51
N ASP A 165 -9.50 -21.28 5.76
CA ASP A 165 -9.36 -20.66 4.45
C ASP A 165 -8.84 -19.22 4.57
N GLY A 166 -8.45 -18.60 3.45
CA GLY A 166 -7.80 -17.29 3.48
C GLY A 166 -8.73 -16.18 3.95
N TYR A 167 -10.02 -16.25 3.65
CA TYR A 167 -10.99 -15.26 4.12
C TYR A 167 -11.18 -15.32 5.64
N GLU A 168 -11.38 -16.51 6.19
CA GLU A 168 -11.56 -16.71 7.62
C GLU A 168 -10.27 -16.39 8.41
N LEU A 169 -9.10 -16.69 7.82
CA LEU A 169 -7.82 -16.33 8.41
C LEU A 169 -7.67 -14.79 8.46
N PHE A 170 -7.95 -14.10 7.36
CA PHE A 170 -7.94 -12.64 7.30
C PHE A 170 -8.92 -12.06 8.32
N ARG A 171 -10.17 -12.50 8.31
CA ARG A 171 -11.24 -12.05 9.23
C ARG A 171 -10.83 -12.19 10.71
N ARG A 172 -10.11 -13.24 11.04
CA ARG A 172 -9.68 -13.49 12.43
C ARG A 172 -8.50 -12.62 12.85
N LYS A 173 -7.55 -12.36 11.95
CA LYS A 173 -6.26 -11.78 12.29
C LYS A 173 -6.16 -10.28 12.04
N VAL A 174 -6.86 -9.78 11.03
CA VAL A 174 -6.79 -8.38 10.63
C VAL A 174 -7.82 -7.56 11.41
N ALA A 175 -7.35 -6.52 12.06
CA ALA A 175 -8.20 -5.56 12.79
C ALA A 175 -8.66 -4.40 11.90
N ALA A 176 -7.83 -3.99 10.95
CA ALA A 176 -8.13 -2.87 10.05
C ALA A 176 -7.31 -2.96 8.76
N VAL A 177 -7.84 -2.37 7.71
CA VAL A 177 -7.11 -2.05 6.47
C VAL A 177 -6.97 -0.54 6.38
N VAL A 178 -5.77 -0.06 6.09
CA VAL A 178 -5.52 1.35 5.74
C VAL A 178 -5.15 1.38 4.27
N SER A 179 -6.00 1.97 3.44
CA SER A 179 -5.87 1.92 1.99
C SER A 179 -5.62 3.31 1.40
N MET A 180 -4.66 3.41 0.48
CA MET A 180 -4.57 4.55 -0.40
C MET A 180 -5.76 4.52 -1.36
N GLY A 181 -6.46 5.64 -1.47
CA GLY A 181 -7.64 5.79 -2.31
C GLY A 181 -8.73 6.58 -1.59
N ASN A 182 -9.81 6.81 -2.31
CA ASN A 182 -10.84 7.71 -1.84
C ASN A 182 -12.24 7.11 -1.97
N ALA A 183 -13.10 7.44 -1.03
CA ALA A 183 -14.55 7.28 -1.11
C ALA A 183 -15.21 8.55 -0.58
N GLU A 184 -14.95 9.69 -1.22
CA GLU A 184 -15.45 10.97 -0.74
C GLU A 184 -16.97 11.04 -0.83
N TYR A 185 -17.58 11.73 0.11
CA TYR A 185 -19.04 11.83 0.23
C TYR A 185 -19.52 13.26 -0.04
N PRO A 186 -20.57 13.45 -0.80
CA PRO A 186 -21.25 12.49 -1.69
C PRO A 186 -20.32 12.08 -2.83
N ARG A 187 -20.71 11.19 -3.74
CA ARG A 187 -19.91 10.79 -4.89
C ARG A 187 -19.16 11.97 -5.52
N GLY A 188 -17.86 11.83 -5.74
CA GLY A 188 -16.96 12.85 -6.27
C GLY A 188 -15.98 12.28 -7.30
N ASP A 189 -15.19 13.16 -7.89
CA ASP A 189 -14.10 12.80 -8.82
C ASP A 189 -12.88 12.45 -7.97
N ASP A 190 -12.79 11.20 -7.57
CA ASP A 190 -11.94 10.73 -6.51
C ASP A 190 -10.64 10.10 -7.05
N ASN A 191 -9.59 10.12 -6.23
CA ASN A 191 -8.40 9.34 -6.50
C ASN A 191 -8.68 7.87 -6.19
N ILE A 192 -9.17 7.14 -7.19
CA ILE A 192 -9.50 5.72 -7.12
C ILE A 192 -8.68 4.89 -8.11
N PHE A 193 -7.52 5.41 -8.53
CA PHE A 193 -6.66 4.76 -9.53
C PHE A 193 -6.42 3.29 -9.19
N ASN A 194 -6.03 2.97 -7.96
CA ASN A 194 -5.74 1.60 -7.54
C ASN A 194 -6.97 0.69 -7.63
N TYR A 195 -8.16 1.21 -7.29
CA TYR A 195 -9.40 0.44 -7.40
C TYR A 195 -9.81 0.22 -8.86
N GLN A 196 -9.57 1.20 -9.72
CA GLN A 196 -9.88 1.10 -11.15
C GLN A 196 -8.93 0.16 -11.90
N MET A 197 -7.70 0.01 -11.45
CA MET A 197 -6.73 -0.89 -12.07
C MET A 197 -7.12 -2.35 -11.91
N ASP A 198 -7.65 -2.75 -10.76
CA ASP A 198 -8.29 -4.06 -10.55
C ASP A 198 -9.72 -3.88 -10.02
N ALA A 199 -10.63 -3.47 -10.90
CA ALA A 199 -12.01 -3.17 -10.55
C ALA A 199 -12.75 -4.38 -9.95
N ILE A 200 -12.43 -5.59 -10.38
CA ILE A 200 -13.03 -6.83 -9.85
C ILE A 200 -12.54 -7.07 -8.42
N GLY A 201 -11.23 -6.99 -8.19
CA GLY A 201 -10.64 -7.14 -6.86
C GLY A 201 -11.14 -6.07 -5.90
N ALA A 202 -11.24 -4.81 -6.33
CA ALA A 202 -11.78 -3.73 -5.52
C ALA A 202 -13.26 -3.96 -5.18
N TYR A 203 -14.08 -4.37 -6.14
CA TYR A 203 -15.49 -4.70 -5.89
C TYR A 203 -15.64 -5.81 -4.84
N GLU A 204 -14.94 -6.94 -5.01
CA GLU A 204 -15.00 -8.05 -4.06
C GLU A 204 -14.46 -7.66 -2.68
N PHE A 205 -13.41 -6.83 -2.64
CA PHE A 205 -12.85 -6.30 -1.40
C PHE A 205 -13.89 -5.46 -0.65
N PHE A 206 -14.42 -4.39 -1.23
CA PHE A 206 -15.35 -3.49 -0.55
C PHE A 206 -16.68 -4.18 -0.20
N LYS A 207 -17.10 -5.17 -0.98
CA LYS A 207 -18.28 -5.98 -0.71
C LYS A 207 -18.10 -6.88 0.52
N ARG A 208 -16.93 -7.49 0.71
CA ARG A 208 -16.73 -8.59 1.65
C ARG A 208 -15.79 -8.27 2.81
N CYS A 209 -15.02 -7.19 2.77
CA CYS A 209 -14.04 -6.87 3.80
C CYS A 209 -14.67 -6.95 5.20
N PRO A 210 -14.11 -7.77 6.10
CA PRO A 210 -14.73 -8.07 7.39
C PRO A 210 -14.37 -7.09 8.51
N CYS A 211 -13.46 -6.15 8.25
CA CYS A 211 -12.95 -5.18 9.22
C CYS A 211 -13.04 -3.75 8.67
N PRO A 212 -12.93 -2.72 9.52
CA PRO A 212 -12.93 -1.33 9.08
C PRO A 212 -11.84 -1.03 8.04
N VAL A 213 -12.18 -0.20 7.06
CA VAL A 213 -11.26 0.32 6.04
C VAL A 213 -11.08 1.82 6.28
N TYR A 214 -9.84 2.25 6.41
CA TYR A 214 -9.44 3.65 6.50
C TYR A 214 -8.87 4.06 5.14
N MET A 215 -9.56 4.93 4.42
CA MET A 215 -9.16 5.38 3.09
C MET A 215 -8.46 6.73 3.19
N SER A 216 -7.27 6.84 2.62
CA SER A 216 -6.44 8.05 2.59
C SER A 216 -6.39 8.61 1.17
N PRO A 217 -7.15 9.67 0.86
CA PRO A 217 -7.22 10.25 -0.49
C PRO A 217 -6.15 11.29 -0.76
N ASP A 218 -5.56 11.89 0.30
CA ASP A 218 -4.66 13.02 0.16
C ASP A 218 -3.35 12.61 -0.51
N GLY A 219 -2.73 13.54 -1.26
CA GLY A 219 -1.45 13.28 -1.92
C GLY A 219 -1.25 14.10 -3.19
N TRP A 220 -2.32 14.49 -3.87
CA TRP A 220 -2.24 15.17 -5.16
C TRP A 220 -1.42 16.48 -5.14
N THR A 221 -1.48 17.21 -4.04
CA THR A 221 -0.75 18.48 -3.83
C THR A 221 0.48 18.34 -2.94
N ILE A 222 0.69 17.16 -2.37
CA ILE A 222 1.83 16.85 -1.51
C ILE A 222 2.94 16.28 -2.39
N VAL A 223 4.04 17.01 -2.56
CA VAL A 223 5.14 16.61 -3.44
C VAL A 223 6.39 16.36 -2.62
N THR A 224 6.79 15.11 -2.48
CA THR A 224 8.05 14.72 -1.83
C THR A 224 9.14 14.39 -2.86
N GLY A 225 10.39 14.32 -2.42
CA GLY A 225 11.52 13.92 -3.24
C GLY A 225 12.44 15.07 -3.68
N MET A 226 11.98 16.30 -3.58
CA MET A 226 12.78 17.47 -3.99
C MET A 226 14.12 17.57 -3.24
N THR A 227 14.17 17.13 -1.99
CA THR A 227 15.35 17.17 -1.14
C THR A 227 16.12 15.86 -1.07
N PHE A 228 15.58 14.76 -1.63
CA PHE A 228 16.19 13.44 -1.50
C PHE A 228 17.57 13.34 -2.14
N THR A 229 17.82 14.07 -3.21
CA THR A 229 19.14 14.15 -3.84
C THR A 229 20.23 14.63 -2.86
N ASP A 230 19.90 15.58 -1.98
CA ASP A 230 20.86 16.15 -1.03
C ASP A 230 20.93 15.39 0.30
N ARG A 231 19.79 14.81 0.72
CA ARG A 231 19.64 14.21 2.05
C ARG A 231 19.92 12.69 2.08
N LEU A 232 19.67 11.99 0.98
CA LEU A 232 19.88 10.55 0.87
C LEU A 232 21.20 10.25 0.14
N LYS A 233 21.83 9.14 0.51
CA LYS A 233 23.05 8.69 -0.18
C LYS A 233 22.73 8.31 -1.63
N SER A 234 23.72 8.40 -2.52
CA SER A 234 23.53 8.09 -3.94
C SER A 234 23.17 6.63 -4.24
N ASP A 235 23.42 5.72 -3.30
CA ASP A 235 23.05 4.30 -3.39
C ASP A 235 21.73 3.97 -2.65
N ASP A 236 21.08 4.98 -2.03
CA ASP A 236 19.80 4.82 -1.37
C ASP A 236 18.72 4.44 -2.41
N PRO A 237 17.98 3.34 -2.21
CA PRO A 237 16.97 2.89 -3.16
C PRO A 237 15.83 3.89 -3.36
N VAL A 238 15.47 4.68 -2.34
CA VAL A 238 14.45 5.73 -2.48
C VAL A 238 14.95 6.84 -3.40
N ARG A 239 16.16 7.35 -3.18
CA ARG A 239 16.76 8.35 -4.06
C ARG A 239 16.84 7.85 -5.49
N ILE A 240 17.30 6.62 -5.71
CA ILE A 240 17.37 6.00 -7.03
C ILE A 240 15.98 5.95 -7.68
N SER A 241 14.96 5.53 -6.92
CA SER A 241 13.59 5.44 -7.45
C SER A 241 13.08 6.80 -7.91
N TYR A 242 13.22 7.83 -7.09
CA TYR A 242 12.74 9.17 -7.41
C TYR A 242 13.51 9.82 -8.57
N GLU A 243 14.85 9.76 -8.57
CA GLU A 243 15.67 10.33 -9.64
C GLU A 243 15.40 9.65 -10.99
N MET A 244 15.23 8.33 -11.00
CA MET A 244 14.93 7.60 -12.23
C MET A 244 13.52 7.86 -12.72
N TYR A 245 12.53 7.74 -11.85
CA TYR A 245 11.13 7.90 -12.21
C TYR A 245 10.83 9.32 -12.72
N ASN A 246 11.36 10.34 -12.05
CA ASN A 246 11.15 11.73 -12.40
C ASN A 246 12.14 12.25 -13.47
N GLY A 247 13.08 11.43 -13.91
CA GLY A 247 14.06 11.80 -14.93
C GLY A 247 15.09 12.84 -14.48
N GLY A 248 15.61 12.71 -13.25
CA GLY A 248 16.74 13.51 -12.74
C GLY A 248 16.66 13.92 -11.28
N GLU A 249 17.73 14.54 -10.84
CA GLU A 249 17.92 15.05 -9.48
C GLU A 249 16.95 16.20 -9.14
N HIS A 250 16.70 16.41 -7.84
CA HIS A 250 15.88 17.51 -7.29
C HIS A 250 14.47 17.60 -7.90
N LYS A 251 13.91 16.46 -8.24
CA LYS A 251 12.52 16.36 -8.73
C LYS A 251 11.69 15.55 -7.75
N GLY A 252 10.45 15.98 -7.57
CA GLY A 252 9.50 15.33 -6.67
C GLY A 252 8.38 14.61 -7.42
N ARG A 253 7.67 13.82 -6.66
CA ARG A 253 6.45 13.11 -7.06
C ARG A 253 5.34 13.40 -6.07
N MET A 254 4.09 13.46 -6.54
CA MET A 254 2.92 13.44 -5.67
C MET A 254 3.00 12.21 -4.77
N SER A 255 2.49 12.31 -3.53
CA SER A 255 2.81 11.35 -2.49
C SER A 255 1.57 10.95 -1.70
N TRP A 256 0.88 9.93 -2.18
CA TRP A 256 -0.31 9.37 -1.54
C TRP A 256 0.07 8.28 -0.53
N ASP A 257 0.99 7.42 -0.89
CA ASP A 257 1.38 6.22 -0.16
C ASP A 257 2.08 6.54 1.15
N LEU A 258 2.91 7.60 1.14
CA LEU A 258 3.58 8.07 2.35
C LEU A 258 2.58 8.54 3.40
N ILE A 259 1.51 9.25 2.97
CA ILE A 259 0.47 9.77 3.87
C ILE A 259 -0.32 8.60 4.46
N THR A 260 -0.73 7.66 3.61
CA THR A 260 -1.41 6.42 4.00
C THR A 260 -0.60 5.64 5.03
N THR A 261 0.70 5.49 4.76
CA THR A 261 1.63 4.78 5.64
C THR A 261 1.84 5.52 6.97
N LEU A 262 2.03 6.84 6.93
CA LEU A 262 2.19 7.66 8.15
C LEU A 262 0.97 7.55 9.07
N PHE A 263 -0.23 7.60 8.50
CA PHE A 263 -1.45 7.40 9.27
C PHE A 263 -1.49 5.99 9.89
N ALA A 264 -1.20 4.96 9.10
CA ALA A 264 -1.28 3.57 9.54
C ALA A 264 -0.34 3.24 10.72
N ILE A 265 0.87 3.81 10.74
CA ILE A 265 1.83 3.56 11.82
C ILE A 265 1.52 4.35 13.11
N GLY A 266 0.66 5.36 13.04
CA GLY A 266 0.10 6.04 14.21
C GLY A 266 1.11 6.82 15.05
N ILE A 267 2.23 7.25 14.47
CA ILE A 267 3.26 8.05 15.18
C ILE A 267 2.93 9.54 15.21
N ARG A 268 2.01 9.98 14.35
CA ARG A 268 1.58 11.37 14.22
C ARG A 268 0.05 11.46 14.04
N ASP A 269 -0.72 10.79 14.90
CA ASP A 269 -2.20 10.85 14.89
C ASP A 269 -2.73 12.29 15.01
N ASP A 270 -1.92 13.18 15.59
CA ASP A 270 -2.22 14.62 15.71
C ASP A 270 -2.35 15.32 14.36
N LEU A 271 -1.83 14.75 13.26
CA LEU A 271 -1.88 15.34 11.92
C LEU A 271 -3.17 15.05 11.16
N PHE A 272 -4.00 14.13 11.62
CA PHE A 272 -5.11 13.61 10.85
C PHE A 272 -6.47 13.88 11.45
N THR A 273 -7.47 13.96 10.58
CA THR A 273 -8.89 13.86 10.92
C THR A 273 -9.47 12.62 10.29
N VAL A 274 -10.40 11.98 10.99
CA VAL A 274 -11.05 10.76 10.53
C VAL A 274 -12.56 10.96 10.55
N LYS A 275 -13.24 10.63 9.45
CA LYS A 275 -14.69 10.75 9.29
C LYS A 275 -15.27 9.44 8.78
N THR A 276 -16.49 9.14 9.16
CA THR A 276 -17.25 8.00 8.64
C THR A 276 -18.56 8.46 8.02
N HIS A 277 -19.00 7.75 7.00
CA HIS A 277 -20.30 7.91 6.34
C HIS A 277 -21.03 6.56 6.22
N GLY A 278 -20.61 5.55 6.96
CA GLY A 278 -21.15 4.19 6.95
C GLY A 278 -20.18 3.18 6.35
N THR A 279 -20.66 2.32 5.48
CA THR A 279 -19.86 1.33 4.75
C THR A 279 -19.57 1.82 3.34
N ALA A 280 -18.30 1.85 2.97
CA ALA A 280 -17.88 2.18 1.61
C ALA A 280 -18.11 0.98 0.66
N ARG A 281 -18.51 1.28 -0.57
CA ARG A 281 -18.72 0.33 -1.66
C ARG A 281 -18.04 0.83 -2.93
N TYR A 282 -17.64 -0.09 -3.76
CA TYR A 282 -17.14 0.19 -5.10
C TYR A 282 -18.03 -0.46 -6.15
N ASP A 283 -18.39 0.30 -7.16
CA ASP A 283 -19.15 -0.16 -8.31
C ASP A 283 -18.19 -0.37 -9.50
N ALA A 284 -17.96 -1.64 -9.85
CA ALA A 284 -17.03 -2.00 -10.92
C ALA A 284 -17.57 -1.67 -12.34
N GLU A 285 -18.87 -1.39 -12.51
CA GLU A 285 -19.45 -1.03 -13.80
C GLU A 285 -19.29 0.47 -14.08
N THR A 286 -19.43 1.29 -13.03
CA THR A 286 -19.33 2.75 -13.14
C THR A 286 -17.98 3.32 -12.71
N ASP A 287 -17.11 2.49 -12.10
CA ASP A 287 -15.85 2.91 -11.49
C ASP A 287 -16.06 3.99 -10.40
N GLU A 288 -17.11 3.87 -9.61
CA GLU A 288 -17.43 4.86 -8.59
C GLU A 288 -17.45 4.28 -7.19
N MET A 289 -16.99 5.09 -6.22
CA MET A 289 -17.18 4.80 -4.79
C MET A 289 -18.50 5.42 -4.31
N TYR A 290 -19.17 4.73 -3.38
CA TYR A 290 -20.37 5.24 -2.73
C TYR A 290 -20.47 4.73 -1.28
N TRP A 291 -21.36 5.32 -0.50
CA TRP A 291 -21.61 4.97 0.89
C TRP A 291 -23.01 4.45 1.10
N GLU A 292 -23.16 3.48 1.98
CA GLU A 292 -24.45 2.93 2.40
C GLU A 292 -24.45 2.61 3.88
N ASP A 293 -25.63 2.41 4.46
CA ASP A 293 -25.77 1.78 5.77
C ASP A 293 -25.37 0.30 5.65
N GLY A 294 -24.40 -0.14 6.44
CA GLY A 294 -23.85 -1.48 6.31
C GLY A 294 -23.29 -2.04 7.61
N PRO A 295 -22.77 -3.27 7.57
CA PRO A 295 -22.37 -4.00 8.77
C PRO A 295 -21.08 -3.49 9.42
N ARG A 296 -20.28 -2.65 8.72
CA ARG A 296 -19.05 -2.07 9.22
C ARG A 296 -19.04 -0.56 9.04
N GLU A 297 -18.26 0.12 9.85
CA GLU A 297 -17.93 1.53 9.65
C GLU A 297 -16.58 1.63 8.94
N ASP A 298 -16.56 2.28 7.78
CA ASP A 298 -15.35 2.66 7.06
C ASP A 298 -15.09 4.17 7.25
N TYR A 299 -13.87 4.60 6.99
CA TYR A 299 -13.43 5.93 7.35
C TYR A 299 -12.66 6.59 6.21
N ILE A 300 -12.81 7.92 6.08
CA ILE A 300 -11.92 8.75 5.28
C ILE A 300 -10.96 9.46 6.23
N VAL A 301 -9.70 9.49 5.84
CA VAL A 301 -8.59 10.08 6.59
C VAL A 301 -8.06 11.27 5.82
N HIS A 302 -8.07 12.45 6.43
CA HIS A 302 -7.50 13.65 5.85
C HIS A 302 -6.43 14.27 6.74
N ALA A 303 -5.35 14.74 6.13
CA ALA A 303 -4.40 15.61 6.79
C ALA A 303 -5.08 16.96 7.14
N LYS A 304 -4.74 17.51 8.32
CA LYS A 304 -5.28 18.78 8.81
C LYS A 304 -4.24 19.89 8.97
N ILE A 305 -3.06 19.67 8.40
CA ILE A 305 -1.96 20.63 8.33
C ILE A 305 -1.75 21.07 6.89
N SER A 306 -0.91 22.07 6.67
CA SER A 306 -0.61 22.53 5.32
C SER A 306 0.22 21.51 4.53
N ASP A 307 0.06 21.52 3.20
CA ASP A 307 0.82 20.64 2.28
C ASP A 307 2.33 20.78 2.48
N THR A 308 2.81 22.02 2.65
CA THR A 308 4.24 22.30 2.88
C THR A 308 4.75 21.68 4.18
N GLU A 309 3.97 21.77 5.25
CA GLU A 309 4.34 21.20 6.55
C GLU A 309 4.33 19.67 6.47
N LEU A 310 3.31 19.08 5.84
CA LEU A 310 3.22 17.64 5.67
C LEU A 310 4.35 17.10 4.79
N THR A 311 4.66 17.76 3.67
CA THR A 311 5.81 17.42 2.81
C THR A 311 7.10 17.38 3.62
N GLY A 312 7.37 18.42 4.42
CA GLY A 312 8.57 18.47 5.26
C GLY A 312 8.65 17.28 6.24
N ILE A 313 7.56 16.98 6.94
CA ILE A 313 7.49 15.85 7.87
C ILE A 313 7.73 14.51 7.15
N LEU A 314 7.13 14.30 5.98
CA LEU A 314 7.31 13.06 5.22
C LEU A 314 8.75 12.89 4.75
N GLU A 315 9.38 13.96 4.23
CA GLU A 315 10.78 13.92 3.81
C GLU A 315 11.75 13.70 4.99
N ASP A 316 11.47 14.30 6.17
CA ASP A 316 12.26 14.08 7.40
C ASP A 316 12.18 12.60 7.82
N LEU A 317 10.98 12.02 7.86
CA LEU A 317 10.79 10.62 8.22
C LEU A 317 11.46 9.66 7.22
N VAL A 318 11.42 9.96 5.93
CA VAL A 318 12.12 9.16 4.90
C VAL A 318 13.63 9.30 5.05
N ALA A 319 14.15 10.50 5.36
CA ALA A 319 15.57 10.71 5.59
C ALA A 319 16.06 10.09 6.92
N GLY A 320 15.17 9.86 7.89
CA GLY A 320 15.51 9.36 9.22
C GLY A 320 15.99 10.45 10.17
N GLU A 321 15.41 11.64 10.05
CA GLU A 321 15.71 12.83 10.85
C GLU A 321 14.57 13.17 11.83
#